data_953bf13aee50e4a36a63d89a58b13bd0
#
_entry.id   953bf13aee50e4a36a63d89a58b13bd0
#
_cell.length_a   1.000
_cell.length_b   1.000
_cell.length_c   1.000
_cell.angle_alpha   90.00
_cell.angle_beta   90.00
_cell.angle_gamma   90.00
#
_symmetry.space_group_name_H-M   'P 1'
#
loop_
_entity.id
_entity.type
_entity.pdbx_description
1 polymer ?
#
loop_
_entity_poly.entity_id
_entity_poly.type
_entity_poly.pdbx_seq_one_letter_code
_entity_poly.pdbx_strand_id
1 'polypeptide(L)'
;VKVTIFEKYNYLGGLLSHGIPEFRLPKKVVNKTIENILNLGIKVEYNKELGKNLGIEELQKNFDFIFLAFGANCSVKMGVKGENLNGVFGGNELLEYNLHPDYTNKKVIVVGGGNVAMDCARTINKLGAKEVNVVYRRAREQMPAENKEVQDALNEGVKFLFQNNIVRMDGTDKVEGVELIKTELIKKEEENRPVPVNIPNSNYYIEADYVVMALGSQTGNVVYDLGLTLNKWGNIIINSEYKTSNSKIFAGGDLAGEKGTVAWAAKSGIEAAKS
;
A
#
# COMPACT_ATOMS: atom_id res chain seq x y z
N VAL A 1 25.86 -11.24 16.87
CA VAL A 1 24.42 -11.50 17.05
C VAL A 1 23.98 -12.55 16.03
N LYS A 2 23.22 -13.56 16.48
CA LYS A 2 22.57 -14.53 15.57
C LYS A 2 21.23 -13.95 15.13
N VAL A 3 20.98 -13.92 13.82
CA VAL A 3 19.74 -13.37 13.24
C VAL A 3 18.96 -14.48 12.58
N THR A 4 17.64 -14.53 12.84
CA THR A 4 16.69 -15.37 12.12
C THR A 4 15.58 -14.47 11.55
N ILE A 5 15.31 -14.60 10.26
CA ILE A 5 14.18 -13.94 9.60
C ILE A 5 13.05 -14.96 9.47
N PHE A 6 11.86 -14.59 9.92
CA PHE A 6 10.62 -15.33 9.68
C PHE A 6 9.85 -14.61 8.57
N GLU A 7 9.56 -15.31 7.50
CA GLU A 7 8.89 -14.75 6.31
C GLU A 7 7.60 -15.53 6.01
N LYS A 8 6.48 -14.82 5.81
CA LYS A 8 5.19 -15.44 5.53
C LYS A 8 5.13 -16.14 4.16
N TYR A 9 5.94 -15.69 3.22
CA TYR A 9 6.05 -16.27 1.88
C TYR A 9 7.21 -17.28 1.76
N ASN A 10 7.32 -17.88 0.59
CA ASN A 10 8.47 -18.73 0.23
C ASN A 10 9.62 -17.94 -0.43
N TYR A 11 9.59 -16.60 -0.34
CA TYR A 11 10.57 -15.68 -0.90
C TYR A 11 10.75 -14.46 0.02
N LEU A 12 11.88 -13.78 -0.08
CA LEU A 12 12.19 -12.56 0.66
C LEU A 12 11.91 -11.30 -0.18
N GLY A 13 11.90 -10.16 0.49
CA GLY A 13 11.85 -8.82 -0.12
C GLY A 13 10.52 -8.10 -0.02
N GLY A 14 9.47 -8.77 0.44
CA GLY A 14 8.15 -8.15 0.66
C GLY A 14 7.66 -7.39 -0.59
N LEU A 15 7.21 -6.13 -0.40
CA LEU A 15 6.71 -5.28 -1.49
C LEU A 15 7.75 -4.98 -2.57
N LEU A 16 9.04 -5.01 -2.27
CA LEU A 16 10.09 -4.84 -3.29
C LEU A 16 10.09 -5.97 -4.31
N SER A 17 9.80 -7.19 -3.85
CA SER A 17 9.76 -8.37 -4.71
C SER A 17 8.45 -8.52 -5.48
N HIS A 18 7.31 -8.17 -4.88
CA HIS A 18 5.99 -8.45 -5.46
C HIS A 18 5.07 -7.23 -5.61
N GLY A 19 5.15 -6.23 -4.72
CA GLY A 19 4.26 -5.08 -4.76
C GLY A 19 4.67 -4.00 -5.78
N ILE A 20 5.99 -3.75 -5.93
CA ILE A 20 6.49 -2.76 -6.89
C ILE A 20 6.68 -3.42 -8.25
N PRO A 21 6.10 -2.91 -9.35
CA PRO A 21 6.24 -3.51 -10.68
C PRO A 21 7.68 -3.55 -11.20
N GLU A 22 7.98 -4.55 -12.06
CA GLU A 22 9.31 -4.76 -12.68
C GLU A 22 9.82 -3.53 -13.44
N PHE A 23 8.94 -2.83 -14.14
CA PHE A 23 9.31 -1.64 -14.91
C PHE A 23 9.76 -0.46 -14.04
N ARG A 24 9.44 -0.48 -12.75
CA ARG A 24 9.84 0.53 -11.77
C ARG A 24 11.01 0.08 -10.91
N LEU A 25 11.04 -1.19 -10.50
CA LEU A 25 12.10 -1.79 -9.70
C LEU A 25 12.45 -3.19 -10.26
N PRO A 26 13.55 -3.30 -11.03
CA PRO A 26 13.98 -4.58 -11.58
C PRO A 26 14.27 -5.61 -10.48
N LYS A 27 13.64 -6.78 -10.54
CA LYS A 27 13.75 -7.83 -9.51
C LYS A 27 15.18 -8.37 -9.39
N LYS A 28 15.97 -8.29 -10.46
CA LYS A 28 17.40 -8.64 -10.42
C LYS A 28 18.17 -7.83 -9.36
N VAL A 29 17.84 -6.54 -9.21
CA VAL A 29 18.48 -5.67 -8.20
C VAL A 29 18.07 -6.09 -6.79
N VAL A 30 16.77 -6.36 -6.59
CA VAL A 30 16.22 -6.82 -5.31
C VAL A 30 16.85 -8.14 -4.90
N ASN A 31 16.85 -9.12 -5.82
CA ASN A 31 17.40 -10.46 -5.55
C ASN A 31 18.88 -10.41 -5.19
N LYS A 32 19.69 -9.63 -5.95
CA LYS A 32 21.12 -9.46 -5.64
C LYS A 32 21.34 -8.84 -4.25
N THR A 33 20.50 -7.89 -3.85
CA THR A 33 20.58 -7.28 -2.53
C THR A 33 20.25 -8.29 -1.44
N ILE A 34 19.20 -9.10 -1.64
CA ILE A 34 18.81 -10.17 -0.72
C ILE A 34 19.93 -11.21 -0.58
N GLU A 35 20.52 -11.67 -1.70
CA GLU A 35 21.66 -12.59 -1.69
C GLU A 35 22.84 -12.05 -0.89
N ASN A 36 23.19 -10.79 -1.06
CA ASN A 36 24.25 -10.15 -0.29
C ASN A 36 23.98 -10.16 1.22
N ILE A 37 22.72 -9.96 1.62
CA ILE A 37 22.29 -9.99 3.02
C ILE A 37 22.35 -11.42 3.55
N LEU A 38 21.89 -12.40 2.80
CA LEU A 38 21.92 -13.82 3.20
C LEU A 38 23.34 -14.37 3.36
N ASN A 39 24.29 -13.89 2.54
CA ASN A 39 25.71 -14.25 2.62
C ASN A 39 26.37 -13.82 3.95
N LEU A 40 25.70 -13.00 4.77
CA LEU A 40 26.12 -12.67 6.12
C LEU A 40 25.85 -13.82 7.14
N GLY A 41 25.28 -14.94 6.70
CA GLY A 41 24.98 -16.09 7.54
C GLY A 41 23.66 -15.99 8.31
N ILE A 42 22.72 -15.20 7.79
CA ILE A 42 21.38 -15.03 8.38
C ILE A 42 20.54 -16.29 8.10
N LYS A 43 19.89 -16.84 9.13
CA LYS A 43 18.92 -17.92 8.98
C LYS A 43 17.60 -17.37 8.52
N VAL A 44 16.94 -18.06 7.58
CA VAL A 44 15.56 -17.72 7.13
C VAL A 44 14.64 -18.90 7.34
N GLU A 45 13.47 -18.64 7.90
CA GLU A 45 12.36 -19.59 8.00
C GLU A 45 11.19 -19.05 7.18
N TYR A 46 10.94 -19.71 6.05
CA TYR A 46 9.86 -19.37 5.12
C TYR A 46 8.52 -19.97 5.56
N ASN A 47 7.43 -19.43 4.99
CA ASN A 47 6.05 -19.86 5.25
C ASN A 47 5.70 -19.76 6.76
N LYS A 48 6.25 -18.76 7.44
CA LYS A 48 6.02 -18.45 8.83
C LYS A 48 5.31 -17.11 8.98
N GLU A 49 4.02 -17.17 9.21
CA GLU A 49 3.14 -16.01 9.30
C GLU A 49 2.76 -15.73 10.76
N LEU A 50 3.12 -14.55 11.24
CA LEU A 50 2.81 -14.09 12.59
C LEU A 50 1.28 -14.00 12.77
N GLY A 51 0.79 -14.55 13.88
CA GLY A 51 -0.65 -14.62 14.18
C GLY A 51 -1.39 -15.79 13.49
N LYS A 52 -0.69 -16.62 12.70
CA LYS A 52 -1.28 -17.78 12.04
C LYS A 52 -0.59 -19.11 12.42
N ASN A 53 0.66 -19.26 12.06
CA ASN A 53 1.47 -20.44 12.40
C ASN A 53 2.78 -20.07 13.11
N LEU A 54 2.87 -18.85 13.58
CA LEU A 54 3.95 -18.29 14.40
C LEU A 54 3.33 -17.36 15.45
N GLY A 55 3.52 -17.67 16.74
CA GLY A 55 3.03 -16.88 17.87
C GLY A 55 4.07 -15.87 18.36
N ILE A 56 3.59 -14.71 18.84
CA ILE A 56 4.51 -13.70 19.43
C ILE A 56 5.13 -14.22 20.75
N GLU A 57 4.39 -15.00 21.53
CA GLU A 57 4.86 -15.60 22.77
C GLU A 57 5.98 -16.63 22.53
N GLU A 58 5.87 -17.40 21.42
CA GLU A 58 6.90 -18.32 20.98
C GLU A 58 8.19 -17.57 20.64
N LEU A 59 8.07 -16.46 19.92
CA LEU A 59 9.22 -15.62 19.59
C LEU A 59 9.85 -15.01 20.86
N GLN A 60 9.05 -14.48 21.78
CA GLN A 60 9.54 -13.90 23.03
C GLN A 60 10.26 -14.91 23.95
N LYS A 61 9.88 -16.19 23.87
CA LYS A 61 10.53 -17.27 24.61
C LYS A 61 11.86 -17.68 24.02
N ASN A 62 11.98 -17.65 22.68
CA ASN A 62 13.11 -18.23 21.97
C ASN A 62 14.16 -17.20 21.53
N PHE A 63 13.85 -15.90 21.58
CA PHE A 63 14.73 -14.82 21.13
C PHE A 63 14.88 -13.74 22.21
N ASP A 64 16.08 -13.18 22.30
CA ASP A 64 16.38 -12.08 23.23
C ASP A 64 15.65 -10.80 22.79
N PHE A 65 15.63 -10.54 21.49
CA PHE A 65 14.97 -9.38 20.87
C PHE A 65 14.23 -9.77 19.60
N ILE A 66 13.14 -9.04 19.31
CA ILE A 66 12.30 -9.22 18.13
C ILE A 66 12.18 -7.86 17.43
N PHE A 67 12.42 -7.84 16.12
CA PHE A 67 12.13 -6.67 15.29
C PHE A 67 10.94 -6.99 14.36
N LEU A 68 9.84 -6.27 14.53
CA LEU A 68 8.66 -6.41 13.68
C LEU A 68 8.78 -5.55 12.43
N ALA A 69 8.78 -6.18 11.25
CA ALA A 69 9.01 -5.55 9.96
C ALA A 69 8.02 -6.00 8.87
N PHE A 70 6.83 -6.43 9.23
CA PHE A 70 5.85 -6.97 8.27
C PHE A 70 5.07 -5.90 7.49
N GLY A 71 5.33 -4.60 7.74
CA GLY A 71 4.84 -3.49 6.95
C GLY A 71 3.35 -3.18 7.13
N ALA A 72 2.79 -2.47 6.15
CA ALA A 72 1.38 -2.08 6.07
C ALA A 72 0.88 -2.34 4.64
N ASN A 73 0.35 -3.53 4.39
CA ASN A 73 0.07 -4.03 3.04
C ASN A 73 -1.43 -4.08 2.71
N CYS A 74 -2.31 -3.77 3.66
CA CYS A 74 -3.75 -3.78 3.43
C CYS A 74 -4.20 -2.46 2.83
N SER A 75 -4.99 -2.51 1.76
CA SER A 75 -5.56 -1.31 1.13
C SER A 75 -6.59 -0.63 2.03
N VAL A 76 -6.55 0.69 2.10
CA VAL A 76 -7.55 1.51 2.79
C VAL A 76 -8.82 1.56 1.95
N LYS A 77 -9.96 1.32 2.60
CA LYS A 77 -11.30 1.44 2.01
C LYS A 77 -11.84 2.87 2.11
N MET A 78 -12.74 3.25 1.18
CA MET A 78 -13.43 4.56 1.20
C MET A 78 -14.62 4.58 2.15
N GLY A 79 -15.27 3.44 2.36
CA GLY A 79 -16.54 3.34 3.07
C GLY A 79 -17.74 3.82 2.23
N VAL A 80 -17.65 3.72 0.91
CA VAL A 80 -18.75 4.09 0.01
C VAL A 80 -19.59 2.89 -0.39
N LYS A 81 -20.85 3.14 -0.77
CA LYS A 81 -21.75 2.11 -1.27
C LYS A 81 -21.15 1.44 -2.50
N GLY A 82 -21.24 0.11 -2.59
CA GLY A 82 -20.76 -0.68 -3.71
C GLY A 82 -19.27 -1.08 -3.67
N GLU A 83 -18.55 -0.68 -2.63
CA GLU A 83 -17.11 -0.98 -2.47
C GLU A 83 -16.80 -2.49 -2.31
N ASN A 84 -17.80 -3.31 -1.99
CA ASN A 84 -17.66 -4.75 -1.86
C ASN A 84 -18.20 -5.53 -3.08
N LEU A 85 -18.57 -4.86 -4.16
CA LEU A 85 -18.97 -5.51 -5.42
C LEU A 85 -17.80 -6.28 -6.04
N ASN A 86 -18.11 -7.37 -6.72
CA ASN A 86 -17.12 -8.05 -7.55
C ASN A 86 -16.53 -7.07 -8.58
N GLY A 87 -15.22 -7.17 -8.84
CA GLY A 87 -14.53 -6.24 -9.72
C GLY A 87 -14.02 -4.97 -9.03
N VAL A 88 -14.24 -4.82 -7.71
CA VAL A 88 -13.59 -3.80 -6.88
C VAL A 88 -12.45 -4.43 -6.12
N PHE A 89 -11.24 -3.90 -6.27
CA PHE A 89 -10.01 -4.45 -5.71
C PHE A 89 -9.27 -3.43 -4.84
N GLY A 90 -8.54 -3.92 -3.85
CA GLY A 90 -7.48 -3.16 -3.20
C GLY A 90 -6.23 -3.11 -4.06
N GLY A 91 -5.62 -1.94 -4.20
CA GLY A 91 -4.44 -1.77 -5.06
C GLY A 91 -3.20 -2.50 -4.53
N ASN A 92 -3.01 -2.53 -3.20
CA ASN A 92 -1.89 -3.25 -2.60
C ASN A 92 -2.00 -4.75 -2.84
N GLU A 93 -3.18 -5.33 -2.56
CA GLU A 93 -3.45 -6.75 -2.72
C GLU A 93 -3.33 -7.18 -4.19
N LEU A 94 -3.83 -6.34 -5.11
CA LEU A 94 -3.78 -6.60 -6.53
C LEU A 94 -2.33 -6.71 -7.05
N LEU A 95 -1.45 -5.81 -6.59
CA LEU A 95 -0.03 -5.80 -6.95
C LEU A 95 0.72 -6.93 -6.23
N GLU A 96 0.55 -7.07 -4.90
CA GLU A 96 1.30 -8.03 -4.08
C GLU A 96 1.02 -9.48 -4.48
N TYR A 97 -0.24 -9.82 -4.71
CA TYR A 97 -0.64 -11.18 -5.05
C TYR A 97 -0.69 -11.45 -6.56
N ASN A 98 -0.47 -10.42 -7.38
CA ASN A 98 -0.57 -10.50 -8.85
C ASN A 98 -1.90 -11.12 -9.33
N LEU A 99 -3.01 -10.80 -8.65
CA LEU A 99 -4.35 -11.33 -8.94
C LEU A 99 -5.08 -10.44 -9.94
N HIS A 100 -4.43 -10.12 -11.05
CA HIS A 100 -5.01 -9.32 -12.11
C HIS A 100 -6.05 -10.12 -12.92
N PRO A 101 -7.29 -9.60 -13.07
CA PRO A 101 -8.24 -10.17 -14.02
C PRO A 101 -7.82 -9.87 -15.46
N ASP A 102 -8.53 -10.44 -16.44
CA ASP A 102 -8.36 -10.04 -17.84
C ASP A 102 -8.92 -8.62 -18.07
N TYR A 103 -8.03 -7.70 -18.43
CA TYR A 103 -8.37 -6.30 -18.71
C TYR A 103 -8.64 -6.02 -20.20
N THR A 104 -8.55 -7.03 -21.08
CA THR A 104 -8.76 -6.83 -22.51
C THR A 104 -10.12 -6.20 -22.81
N ASN A 105 -10.12 -5.07 -23.51
CA ASN A 105 -11.31 -4.26 -23.80
C ASN A 105 -12.07 -3.70 -22.58
N LYS A 106 -11.45 -3.65 -21.40
CA LYS A 106 -12.06 -3.19 -20.16
C LYS A 106 -11.77 -1.73 -19.85
N LYS A 107 -12.74 -1.05 -19.22
CA LYS A 107 -12.60 0.28 -18.63
C LYS A 107 -12.29 0.13 -17.15
N VAL A 108 -11.18 0.69 -16.69
CA VAL A 108 -10.74 0.55 -15.32
C VAL A 108 -10.57 1.91 -14.66
N ILE A 109 -11.07 2.02 -13.44
CA ILE A 109 -10.89 3.19 -12.59
C ILE A 109 -9.89 2.85 -11.49
N VAL A 110 -8.87 3.68 -11.34
CA VAL A 110 -7.92 3.61 -10.22
C VAL A 110 -8.13 4.83 -9.33
N VAL A 111 -8.42 4.61 -8.06
CA VAL A 111 -8.71 5.68 -7.11
C VAL A 111 -7.52 5.97 -6.22
N GLY A 112 -6.96 7.15 -6.34
CA GLY A 112 -5.83 7.58 -5.54
C GLY A 112 -4.81 8.42 -6.31
N GLY A 113 -3.85 8.98 -5.60
CA GLY A 113 -2.82 9.85 -6.20
C GLY A 113 -1.40 9.54 -5.71
N GLY A 114 -1.20 8.41 -5.05
CA GLY A 114 0.11 7.94 -4.57
C GLY A 114 0.83 7.02 -5.55
N ASN A 115 2.03 6.59 -5.18
CA ASN A 115 2.82 5.67 -6.00
C ASN A 115 2.09 4.35 -6.29
N VAL A 116 1.34 3.80 -5.32
CA VAL A 116 0.53 2.58 -5.53
C VAL A 116 -0.51 2.79 -6.64
N ALA A 117 -1.15 3.97 -6.69
CA ALA A 117 -2.11 4.28 -7.76
C ALA A 117 -1.44 4.32 -9.13
N MET A 118 -0.23 4.88 -9.23
CA MET A 118 0.55 4.90 -10.47
C MET A 118 0.99 3.48 -10.87
N ASP A 119 1.47 2.70 -9.91
CA ASP A 119 1.86 1.30 -10.12
C ASP A 119 0.68 0.47 -10.65
N CYS A 120 -0.51 0.59 -10.03
CA CYS A 120 -1.72 -0.05 -10.50
C CYS A 120 -2.12 0.40 -11.90
N ALA A 121 -2.23 1.72 -12.12
CA ALA A 121 -2.70 2.27 -13.38
C ALA A 121 -1.80 1.87 -14.56
N ARG A 122 -0.49 1.98 -14.39
CA ARG A 122 0.49 1.60 -15.41
C ARG A 122 0.51 0.08 -15.67
N THR A 123 0.43 -0.73 -14.61
CA THR A 123 0.35 -2.19 -14.74
C THR A 123 -0.91 -2.60 -15.51
N ILE A 124 -2.08 -2.09 -15.13
CA ILE A 124 -3.36 -2.39 -15.77
C ILE A 124 -3.37 -1.95 -17.23
N ASN A 125 -2.81 -0.78 -17.52
CA ASN A 125 -2.67 -0.28 -18.90
C ASN A 125 -1.78 -1.22 -19.74
N LYS A 126 -0.64 -1.67 -19.20
CA LYS A 126 0.26 -2.63 -19.86
C LYS A 126 -0.36 -4.02 -20.04
N LEU A 127 -1.31 -4.40 -19.19
CA LEU A 127 -2.09 -5.65 -19.30
C LEU A 127 -3.25 -5.54 -20.30
N GLY A 128 -3.33 -4.45 -21.10
CA GLY A 128 -4.22 -4.34 -22.24
C GLY A 128 -5.60 -3.77 -21.95
N ALA A 129 -5.77 -3.02 -20.86
CA ALA A 129 -7.01 -2.30 -20.61
C ALA A 129 -7.31 -1.32 -21.76
N LYS A 130 -8.59 -1.23 -22.16
CA LYS A 130 -9.06 -0.29 -23.19
C LYS A 130 -8.92 1.15 -22.73
N GLU A 131 -9.18 1.39 -21.46
CA GLU A 131 -9.13 2.70 -20.85
C GLU A 131 -8.81 2.59 -19.36
N VAL A 132 -7.86 3.39 -18.88
CA VAL A 132 -7.54 3.53 -17.46
C VAL A 132 -7.70 4.97 -17.03
N ASN A 133 -8.60 5.23 -16.09
CA ASN A 133 -8.86 6.54 -15.51
C ASN A 133 -8.39 6.57 -14.05
N VAL A 134 -7.48 7.45 -13.72
CA VAL A 134 -7.08 7.73 -12.34
C VAL A 134 -7.98 8.83 -11.79
N VAL A 135 -8.76 8.52 -10.77
CA VAL A 135 -9.61 9.48 -10.04
C VAL A 135 -8.86 9.99 -8.82
N TYR A 136 -8.66 11.29 -8.76
CA TYR A 136 -7.96 11.92 -7.65
C TYR A 136 -8.72 13.16 -7.15
N ARG A 137 -9.02 13.19 -5.85
CA ARG A 137 -9.85 14.25 -5.22
C ARG A 137 -9.18 15.62 -5.07
N ARG A 138 -7.88 15.73 -5.41
CA ARG A 138 -7.13 17.00 -5.43
C ARG A 138 -6.60 17.28 -6.84
N ALA A 139 -5.91 18.41 -7.00
CA ALA A 139 -5.23 18.73 -8.24
C ALA A 139 -3.88 18.00 -8.36
N ARG A 140 -3.27 18.06 -9.54
CA ARG A 140 -2.02 17.36 -9.86
C ARG A 140 -0.89 17.74 -8.89
N GLU A 141 -0.80 19.01 -8.51
CA GLU A 141 0.24 19.56 -7.64
C GLU A 141 0.21 18.97 -6.23
N GLN A 142 -0.92 18.41 -5.81
CA GLN A 142 -1.09 17.78 -4.51
C GLN A 142 -0.92 16.25 -4.56
N MET A 143 -0.57 15.66 -5.71
CA MET A 143 -0.29 14.23 -5.78
C MET A 143 0.94 13.87 -4.95
N PRO A 144 0.87 12.85 -4.08
CA PRO A 144 2.04 12.37 -3.35
C PRO A 144 2.93 11.43 -4.19
N ALA A 145 2.46 10.98 -5.37
CA ALA A 145 3.26 10.18 -6.29
C ALA A 145 4.46 10.96 -6.83
N GLU A 146 5.53 10.26 -7.12
CA GLU A 146 6.70 10.83 -7.78
C GLU A 146 6.30 11.42 -9.16
N ASN A 147 6.73 12.65 -9.44
CA ASN A 147 6.38 13.35 -10.67
C ASN A 147 6.72 12.56 -11.94
N LYS A 148 7.82 11.81 -11.90
CA LYS A 148 8.23 10.92 -13.00
C LYS A 148 7.17 9.83 -13.23
N GLU A 149 6.67 9.19 -12.20
CA GLU A 149 5.67 8.11 -12.31
C GLU A 149 4.35 8.64 -12.88
N VAL A 150 3.94 9.85 -12.47
CA VAL A 150 2.76 10.52 -13.04
C VAL A 150 2.96 10.84 -14.52
N GLN A 151 4.15 11.36 -14.89
CA GLN A 151 4.46 11.67 -16.30
C GLN A 151 4.55 10.42 -17.16
N ASP A 152 5.15 9.35 -16.65
CA ASP A 152 5.21 8.06 -17.35
C ASP A 152 3.81 7.49 -17.58
N ALA A 153 2.91 7.55 -16.57
CA ALA A 153 1.52 7.12 -16.71
C ALA A 153 0.77 7.91 -17.79
N LEU A 154 0.94 9.25 -17.84
CA LEU A 154 0.38 10.10 -18.88
C LEU A 154 0.90 9.73 -20.27
N ASN A 155 2.21 9.53 -20.41
CA ASN A 155 2.83 9.15 -21.68
C ASN A 155 2.39 7.76 -22.16
N GLU A 156 2.05 6.87 -21.24
CA GLU A 156 1.49 5.53 -21.51
C GLU A 156 -0.02 5.57 -21.85
N GLY A 157 -0.68 6.75 -21.82
CA GLY A 157 -2.07 6.93 -22.19
C GLY A 157 -3.07 6.82 -21.04
N VAL A 158 -2.61 6.74 -19.78
CA VAL A 158 -3.49 6.79 -18.61
C VAL A 158 -4.12 8.17 -18.51
N LYS A 159 -5.43 8.22 -18.33
CA LYS A 159 -6.21 9.46 -18.14
C LYS A 159 -6.33 9.83 -16.67
N PHE A 160 -6.39 11.12 -16.37
CA PHE A 160 -6.53 11.62 -15.01
C PHE A 160 -7.79 12.48 -14.86
N LEU A 161 -8.60 12.14 -13.89
CA LEU A 161 -9.77 12.90 -13.45
C LEU A 161 -9.41 13.59 -12.13
N PHE A 162 -8.73 14.72 -12.23
CA PHE A 162 -8.37 15.54 -11.09
C PHE A 162 -9.59 16.27 -10.51
N GLN A 163 -9.55 16.54 -9.20
CA GLN A 163 -10.62 17.19 -8.47
C GLN A 163 -11.96 16.47 -8.65
N ASN A 164 -11.91 15.14 -8.55
CA ASN A 164 -13.06 14.25 -8.57
C ASN A 164 -12.99 13.27 -7.42
N ASN A 165 -14.11 13.00 -6.77
CA ASN A 165 -14.28 12.04 -5.72
C ASN A 165 -15.34 11.00 -6.10
N ILE A 166 -15.18 9.75 -5.65
CA ILE A 166 -16.20 8.72 -5.82
C ILE A 166 -17.24 8.88 -4.72
N VAL A 167 -18.50 8.89 -5.09
CA VAL A 167 -19.66 8.94 -4.18
C VAL A 167 -20.17 7.53 -3.90
N ARG A 168 -20.29 6.74 -4.96
CA ARG A 168 -20.69 5.33 -4.87
C ARG A 168 -20.23 4.56 -6.10
N MET A 169 -20.25 3.26 -5.98
CA MET A 169 -20.07 2.29 -7.06
C MET A 169 -21.38 1.58 -7.29
N ASP A 170 -21.81 1.48 -8.54
CA ASP A 170 -23.08 0.88 -8.93
C ASP A 170 -22.86 -0.45 -9.66
N GLY A 171 -23.78 -1.35 -9.48
CA GLY A 171 -23.83 -2.68 -10.07
C GLY A 171 -24.71 -3.60 -9.23
N THR A 172 -25.07 -4.76 -9.77
CA THR A 172 -25.85 -5.79 -9.04
C THR A 172 -24.90 -6.75 -8.31
N ASP A 173 -24.21 -7.60 -9.03
CA ASP A 173 -23.22 -8.54 -8.48
C ASP A 173 -21.77 -8.05 -8.69
N LYS A 174 -21.56 -7.28 -9.75
CA LYS A 174 -20.29 -6.77 -10.21
C LYS A 174 -20.41 -5.26 -10.42
N VAL A 175 -19.30 -4.55 -10.26
CA VAL A 175 -19.26 -3.12 -10.58
C VAL A 175 -19.50 -2.91 -12.07
N GLU A 176 -20.36 -1.94 -12.39
CA GLU A 176 -20.73 -1.54 -13.76
C GLU A 176 -20.36 -0.07 -14.01
N GLY A 177 -20.12 0.67 -12.95
CA GLY A 177 -19.64 2.04 -13.03
C GLY A 177 -19.63 2.75 -11.68
N VAL A 178 -19.28 4.01 -11.72
CA VAL A 178 -19.16 4.84 -10.52
C VAL A 178 -19.84 6.19 -10.68
N GLU A 179 -20.44 6.67 -9.62
CA GLU A 179 -20.87 8.07 -9.51
C GLU A 179 -19.73 8.90 -8.94
N LEU A 180 -19.35 9.91 -9.69
CA LEU A 180 -18.34 10.89 -9.31
C LEU A 180 -19.00 12.22 -8.94
N ILE A 181 -18.31 12.97 -8.09
CA ILE A 181 -18.63 14.37 -7.78
C ILE A 181 -17.35 15.21 -7.92
N LYS A 182 -17.49 16.41 -8.50
CA LYS A 182 -16.38 17.36 -8.59
C LYS A 182 -16.02 17.90 -7.21
N THR A 183 -14.74 18.21 -7.02
CA THR A 183 -14.26 18.84 -5.79
C THR A 183 -13.59 20.17 -6.07
N GLU A 184 -13.63 21.07 -5.12
CA GLU A 184 -12.80 22.26 -5.05
C GLU A 184 -11.83 22.16 -3.88
N LEU A 185 -10.73 22.89 -3.97
CA LEU A 185 -9.68 22.87 -2.96
C LEU A 185 -9.77 24.10 -2.07
N ILE A 186 -10.05 23.88 -0.78
CA ILE A 186 -10.12 24.95 0.22
C ILE A 186 -8.86 24.89 1.10
N LYS A 187 -8.17 26.02 1.21
CA LYS A 187 -7.04 26.15 2.12
C LYS A 187 -7.57 26.37 3.55
N LYS A 188 -7.24 25.47 4.46
CA LYS A 188 -7.51 25.62 5.91
C LYS A 188 -6.21 25.89 6.64
N GLU A 189 -6.22 26.80 7.61
CA GLU A 189 -5.01 27.21 8.34
C GLU A 189 -4.37 26.07 9.14
N GLU A 190 -5.17 25.12 9.61
CA GLU A 190 -4.73 23.97 10.41
C GLU A 190 -4.24 22.79 9.57
N GLU A 191 -4.35 22.84 8.24
CA GLU A 191 -4.06 21.72 7.34
C GLU A 191 -2.84 22.03 6.46
N ASN A 192 -1.86 21.13 6.46
CA ASN A 192 -0.66 21.25 5.62
C ASN A 192 -0.93 21.14 4.11
N ARG A 193 -2.13 20.67 3.72
CA ARG A 193 -2.52 20.49 2.33
C ARG A 193 -3.96 20.95 2.13
N PRO A 194 -4.28 21.56 0.96
CA PRO A 194 -5.65 21.97 0.66
C PRO A 194 -6.65 20.81 0.80
N VAL A 195 -7.79 21.10 1.43
CA VAL A 195 -8.84 20.12 1.70
C VAL A 195 -9.79 20.06 0.51
N PRO A 196 -10.03 18.88 -0.09
CA PRO A 196 -11.02 18.75 -1.15
C PRO A 196 -12.43 18.77 -0.56
N VAL A 197 -13.29 19.64 -1.08
CA VAL A 197 -14.71 19.76 -0.72
C VAL A 197 -15.55 19.46 -1.94
N ASN A 198 -16.58 18.64 -1.77
CA ASN A 198 -17.47 18.29 -2.86
C ASN A 198 -18.29 19.50 -3.31
N ILE A 199 -18.38 19.75 -4.63
CA ILE A 199 -19.22 20.79 -5.23
C ILE A 199 -20.63 20.23 -5.36
N PRO A 200 -21.65 20.79 -4.68
CA PRO A 200 -23.02 20.31 -4.76
C PRO A 200 -23.54 20.26 -6.20
N ASN A 201 -24.36 19.25 -6.51
CA ASN A 201 -25.01 19.06 -7.82
C ASN A 201 -24.04 18.93 -9.01
N SER A 202 -22.78 18.57 -8.78
CA SER A 202 -21.79 18.33 -9.84
C SER A 202 -21.59 16.84 -10.14
N ASN A 203 -22.50 16.00 -9.65
CA ASN A 203 -22.45 14.56 -9.83
C ASN A 203 -22.58 14.16 -11.30
N TYR A 204 -21.85 13.14 -11.68
CA TYR A 204 -21.96 12.49 -12.98
C TYR A 204 -21.53 11.03 -12.91
N TYR A 205 -21.92 10.25 -13.88
CA TYR A 205 -21.68 8.81 -13.92
C TYR A 205 -20.68 8.45 -15.02
N ILE A 206 -19.79 7.52 -14.73
CA ILE A 206 -18.93 6.89 -15.73
C ILE A 206 -18.97 5.36 -15.58
N GLU A 207 -19.02 4.66 -16.72
CA GLU A 207 -18.98 3.21 -16.77
C GLU A 207 -17.58 2.69 -16.39
N ALA A 208 -17.54 1.58 -15.67
CA ALA A 208 -16.31 0.87 -15.33
C ALA A 208 -16.56 -0.62 -15.18
N ASP A 209 -15.69 -1.42 -15.76
CA ASP A 209 -15.68 -2.88 -15.57
C ASP A 209 -14.98 -3.28 -14.27
N TYR A 210 -14.00 -2.47 -13.83
CA TYR A 210 -13.22 -2.68 -12.61
C TYR A 210 -12.89 -1.36 -11.92
N VAL A 211 -12.77 -1.41 -10.59
CA VAL A 211 -12.33 -0.30 -9.76
C VAL A 211 -11.21 -0.77 -8.84
N VAL A 212 -10.12 0.00 -8.76
CA VAL A 212 -8.96 -0.31 -7.92
C VAL A 212 -8.75 0.80 -6.91
N MET A 213 -8.83 0.45 -5.63
CA MET A 213 -8.71 1.35 -4.50
C MET A 213 -7.24 1.47 -4.08
N ALA A 214 -6.59 2.58 -4.40
CA ALA A 214 -5.19 2.88 -4.10
C ALA A 214 -5.06 4.14 -3.23
N LEU A 215 -5.83 4.19 -2.13
CA LEU A 215 -5.98 5.35 -1.26
C LEU A 215 -4.94 5.43 -0.13
N GLY A 216 -4.12 4.44 -0.01
CA GLY A 216 -3.12 4.27 1.02
C GLY A 216 -3.11 2.85 1.58
N SER A 217 -2.20 2.63 2.50
CA SER A 217 -1.95 1.33 3.12
C SER A 217 -2.17 1.41 4.62
N GLN A 218 -2.64 0.32 5.20
CA GLN A 218 -2.79 0.14 6.64
C GLN A 218 -2.23 -1.21 7.07
N THR A 219 -1.93 -1.33 8.35
CA THR A 219 -1.48 -2.59 8.95
C THR A 219 -2.60 -3.63 8.91
N GLY A 220 -2.22 -4.90 8.79
CA GLY A 220 -3.16 -6.01 8.91
C GLY A 220 -3.66 -6.20 10.35
N ASN A 221 -4.75 -6.97 10.51
CA ASN A 221 -5.39 -7.18 11.82
C ASN A 221 -4.48 -7.83 12.88
N VAL A 222 -3.41 -8.51 12.47
CA VAL A 222 -2.46 -9.16 13.38
C VAL A 222 -1.90 -8.20 14.45
N VAL A 223 -1.80 -6.91 14.16
CA VAL A 223 -1.28 -5.92 15.14
C VAL A 223 -2.12 -5.81 16.40
N TYR A 224 -3.42 -6.07 16.32
CA TYR A 224 -4.34 -5.99 17.47
C TYR A 224 -4.15 -7.17 18.44
N ASP A 225 -3.60 -8.30 17.97
CA ASP A 225 -3.37 -9.50 18.76
C ASP A 225 -1.98 -9.55 19.41
N LEU A 226 -1.11 -8.56 19.12
CA LEU A 226 0.27 -8.53 19.65
C LEU A 226 0.39 -7.99 21.08
N GLY A 227 -0.69 -7.42 21.64
CA GLY A 227 -0.67 -6.78 22.97
C GLY A 227 0.22 -5.53 23.04
N LEU A 228 0.50 -4.88 21.90
CA LEU A 228 1.31 -3.68 21.80
C LEU A 228 0.43 -2.42 21.73
N THR A 229 0.97 -1.28 22.15
CA THR A 229 0.26 0.00 22.04
C THR A 229 0.23 0.47 20.60
N LEU A 230 -0.98 0.80 20.11
CA LEU A 230 -1.23 1.30 18.77
C LEU A 230 -1.68 2.76 18.80
N ASN A 231 -1.39 3.49 17.74
CA ASN A 231 -1.95 4.83 17.52
C ASN A 231 -3.38 4.72 16.92
N LYS A 232 -4.05 5.86 16.75
CA LYS A 232 -5.42 5.93 16.20
C LYS A 232 -5.57 5.41 14.75
N TRP A 233 -4.47 5.19 14.05
CA TRP A 233 -4.46 4.65 12.69
C TRP A 233 -4.06 3.16 12.63
N GLY A 234 -3.87 2.50 13.79
CA GLY A 234 -3.48 1.09 13.87
C GLY A 234 -1.98 0.82 13.68
N ASN A 235 -1.12 1.85 13.70
CA ASN A 235 0.31 1.65 13.66
C ASN A 235 0.88 1.40 15.06
N ILE A 236 1.91 0.58 15.17
CA ILE A 236 2.61 0.33 16.43
C ILE A 236 3.34 1.61 16.87
N ILE A 237 3.09 2.04 18.11
CA ILE A 237 3.81 3.17 18.70
C ILE A 237 5.21 2.72 19.11
N ILE A 238 6.21 3.47 18.66
CA ILE A 238 7.63 3.29 18.98
C ILE A 238 8.20 4.55 19.63
N ASN A 239 9.25 4.38 20.42
CA ASN A 239 10.05 5.49 20.95
C ASN A 239 11.19 5.87 19.98
N SER A 240 12.06 6.80 20.38
CA SER A 240 13.23 7.23 19.60
C SER A 240 14.27 6.13 19.35
N GLU A 241 14.21 5.02 20.09
CA GLU A 241 15.07 3.84 19.97
C GLU A 241 14.37 2.71 19.21
N TYR A 242 13.23 2.97 18.55
CA TYR A 242 12.38 1.99 17.85
C TYR A 242 11.79 0.89 18.75
N LYS A 243 11.83 1.05 20.08
CA LYS A 243 11.21 0.13 21.04
C LYS A 243 9.70 0.38 21.10
N THR A 244 8.95 -0.71 21.17
CA THR A 244 7.49 -0.70 21.40
C THR A 244 7.15 -0.56 22.88
N SER A 245 5.87 -0.75 23.25
CA SER A 245 5.46 -0.86 24.66
C SER A 245 6.03 -2.11 25.37
N ASN A 246 6.60 -3.07 24.63
CA ASN A 246 7.34 -4.20 25.17
C ASN A 246 8.84 -4.01 24.90
N SER A 247 9.67 -4.01 25.97
CA SER A 247 11.10 -3.71 25.88
C SER A 247 11.93 -4.70 25.04
N LYS A 248 11.42 -5.91 24.77
CA LYS A 248 12.05 -6.90 23.90
C LYS A 248 11.64 -6.78 22.44
N ILE A 249 10.60 -5.99 22.14
CA ILE A 249 10.01 -5.88 20.81
C ILE A 249 10.27 -4.50 20.23
N PHE A 250 10.86 -4.47 19.07
CA PHE A 250 11.11 -3.31 18.25
C PHE A 250 10.21 -3.35 17.01
N ALA A 251 9.94 -2.20 16.43
CA ALA A 251 9.22 -2.11 15.16
C ALA A 251 9.73 -0.94 14.33
N GLY A 252 9.51 -0.98 13.02
CA GLY A 252 9.91 0.12 12.14
C GLY A 252 9.26 0.07 10.77
N GLY A 253 9.60 1.04 9.92
CA GLY A 253 9.02 1.21 8.59
C GLY A 253 7.52 1.51 8.62
N ASP A 254 6.81 1.03 7.62
CA ASP A 254 5.38 1.32 7.44
C ASP A 254 4.51 0.81 8.59
N LEU A 255 4.95 -0.24 9.27
CA LEU A 255 4.28 -0.81 10.45
C LEU A 255 4.20 0.19 11.63
N ALA A 256 5.22 1.02 11.78
CA ALA A 256 5.28 2.08 12.78
C ALA A 256 4.72 3.43 12.28
N GLY A 257 4.17 3.46 11.08
CA GLY A 257 3.63 4.68 10.46
C GLY A 257 4.70 5.70 10.07
N GLU A 258 5.92 5.23 9.84
CA GLU A 258 7.01 6.08 9.34
C GLU A 258 6.78 6.46 7.88
N LYS A 259 7.69 7.29 7.33
CA LYS A 259 7.62 7.69 5.94
C LYS A 259 7.72 6.46 5.03
N GLY A 260 6.68 6.18 4.26
CA GLY A 260 6.51 4.98 3.44
C GLY A 260 7.49 4.91 2.26
N THR A 261 8.78 4.70 2.56
CA THR A 261 9.84 4.50 1.57
C THR A 261 10.82 3.45 2.02
N VAL A 262 11.44 2.76 1.05
CA VAL A 262 12.49 1.74 1.29
C VAL A 262 13.64 2.29 2.15
N ALA A 263 14.06 3.52 1.88
CA ALA A 263 15.14 4.16 2.61
C ALA A 263 14.82 4.35 4.09
N TRP A 264 13.59 4.74 4.42
CA TRP A 264 13.14 4.90 5.80
C TRP A 264 12.95 3.55 6.50
N ALA A 265 12.42 2.54 5.81
CA ALA A 265 12.32 1.20 6.36
C ALA A 265 13.72 0.61 6.69
N ALA A 266 14.68 0.76 5.78
CA ALA A 266 16.07 0.34 6.03
C ALA A 266 16.70 1.12 7.18
N LYS A 267 16.50 2.44 7.24
CA LYS A 267 16.99 3.29 8.34
C LYS A 267 16.45 2.81 9.68
N SER A 268 15.15 2.55 9.78
CA SER A 268 14.54 2.11 11.04
C SER A 268 15.15 0.81 11.56
N GLY A 269 15.41 -0.16 10.67
CA GLY A 269 16.06 -1.40 11.03
C GLY A 269 17.52 -1.20 11.51
N ILE A 270 18.27 -0.32 10.84
CA ILE A 270 19.65 0.00 11.22
C ILE A 270 19.69 0.70 12.59
N GLU A 271 18.85 1.68 12.82
CA GLU A 271 18.85 2.44 14.07
C GLU A 271 18.33 1.58 15.24
N ALA A 272 17.30 0.75 15.02
CA ALA A 272 16.83 -0.20 16.02
C ALA A 272 17.92 -1.22 16.42
N ALA A 273 18.76 -1.66 15.47
CA ALA A 273 19.84 -2.60 15.76
C ALA A 273 21.01 -1.97 16.51
N LYS A 274 21.13 -0.64 16.57
CA LYS A 274 22.17 0.10 17.33
C LYS A 274 21.73 0.43 18.74
N SER A 275 20.43 0.49 19.03
CA SER A 275 19.88 0.81 20.34
C SER A 275 19.87 -0.38 21.28
#